data_f62651ec60424ef19098787ac975c71c
#
_entry.id   f62651ec60424ef19098787ac975c71c
#
_cell.length_a   1.000
_cell.length_b   1.000
_cell.length_c   1.000
_cell.angle_alpha   90.00
_cell.angle_beta   90.00
_cell.angle_gamma   90.00
#
_symmetry.space_group_name_H-M   'P 1'
#
loop_
_entity.id
_entity.type
_entity.pdbx_description
1 polymer ?
#
loop_
_entity_poly.entity_id
_entity_poly.type
_entity_poly.pdbx_seq_one_letter_code
_entity_poly.pdbx_strand_id
1 'polypeptide(L)' 'MKRAELKAFRISKGLTQKDVAEMLKISTSHYACIEQGTHNPSTKLVKVFCNVFGKENASLIIGS' A
#
# COMPACT_ATOMS: atom_id res chain seq x y z
N MET A 1 -11.78 -3.29 6.97
CA MET A 1 -11.78 -1.82 6.94
C MET A 1 -10.96 -1.33 5.74
N LYS A 2 -11.52 -0.43 4.94
CA LYS A 2 -10.82 0.07 3.76
C LYS A 2 -9.72 1.05 4.13
N ARG A 3 -8.63 0.98 3.38
CA ARG A 3 -7.54 1.94 3.54
C ARG A 3 -7.70 3.08 2.55
N ALA A 4 -8.74 3.90 2.78
CA ALA A 4 -9.07 4.99 1.87
C ALA A 4 -7.94 6.01 1.75
N GLU A 5 -7.20 6.23 2.82
CA GLU A 5 -6.08 7.18 2.80
C GLU A 5 -4.93 6.65 1.97
N LEU A 6 -4.72 5.33 1.99
CA LEU A 6 -3.69 4.73 1.14
C LEU A 6 -4.06 4.90 -0.33
N LYS A 7 -5.33 4.67 -0.67
CA LYS A 7 -5.80 4.87 -2.04
C LYS A 7 -5.62 6.32 -2.47
N ALA A 8 -6.02 7.27 -1.62
CA ALA A 8 -5.90 8.69 -1.93
C ALA A 8 -4.43 9.10 -2.13
N PHE A 9 -3.55 8.58 -1.28
CA PHE A 9 -2.11 8.84 -1.41
C PHE A 9 -1.59 8.33 -2.74
N ARG A 10 -1.98 7.10 -3.11
CA ARG A 10 -1.56 6.49 -4.38
C ARG A 10 -2.02 7.34 -5.56
N ILE A 11 -3.29 7.74 -5.55
CA ILE A 11 -3.87 8.53 -6.64
C ILE A 11 -3.19 9.90 -6.73
N SER A 12 -2.87 10.51 -5.58
CA SER A 12 -2.19 11.81 -5.56
C SER A 12 -0.80 11.74 -6.20
N LYS A 13 -0.20 10.55 -6.24
CA LYS A 13 1.09 10.34 -6.89
C LYS A 13 0.94 9.97 -8.36
N GLY A 14 -0.28 9.86 -8.88
CA GLY A 14 -0.51 9.45 -10.25
C GLY A 14 -0.23 7.99 -10.52
N LEU A 15 -0.32 7.15 -9.49
CA LEU A 15 0.02 5.73 -9.61
C LEU A 15 -1.23 4.87 -9.66
N THR A 16 -1.19 3.81 -10.48
CA THR A 16 -2.24 2.78 -10.50
C THR A 16 -1.94 1.74 -9.42
N GLN A 17 -2.94 0.88 -9.14
CA GLN A 17 -2.71 -0.25 -8.24
C GLN A 17 -1.59 -1.15 -8.76
N LYS A 18 -1.55 -1.35 -10.07
CA LYS A 18 -0.50 -2.16 -10.68
C LYS A 18 0.88 -1.53 -10.46
N ASP A 19 0.97 -0.21 -10.61
CA ASP A 19 2.23 0.49 -10.43
C ASP A 19 2.78 0.28 -9.02
N VAL A 20 1.92 0.47 -8.01
CA VAL A 20 2.35 0.33 -6.62
C VAL A 20 2.68 -1.12 -6.31
N ALA A 21 1.87 -2.06 -6.81
CA ALA A 21 2.14 -3.48 -6.58
C ALA A 21 3.51 -3.87 -7.14
N GLU A 22 3.86 -3.38 -8.31
CA GLU A 22 5.17 -3.64 -8.90
C GLU A 22 6.30 -3.03 -8.05
N MET A 23 6.08 -1.83 -7.54
CA MET A 23 7.07 -1.18 -6.68
C MET A 23 7.28 -1.95 -5.38
N LEU A 24 6.21 -2.57 -4.86
CA LEU A 24 6.28 -3.35 -3.63
C LEU A 24 6.61 -4.82 -3.90
N LYS A 25 6.73 -5.23 -5.16
CA LYS A 25 7.07 -6.59 -5.59
C LYS A 25 6.02 -7.61 -5.15
N ILE A 26 4.75 -7.23 -5.24
CA ILE A 26 3.61 -8.10 -4.97
C ILE A 26 2.66 -8.07 -6.16
N SER A 27 1.69 -8.99 -6.17
CA SER A 27 0.70 -9.00 -7.25
C SER A 27 -0.26 -7.83 -7.10
N THR A 28 -0.86 -7.42 -8.23
CA THR A 28 -1.87 -6.37 -8.21
C THR A 28 -3.07 -6.76 -7.36
N SER A 29 -3.48 -8.03 -7.45
CA SER A 29 -4.60 -8.53 -6.63
C SER A 29 -4.30 -8.44 -5.15
N HIS A 30 -3.08 -8.78 -4.75
CA HIS A 30 -2.67 -8.71 -3.35
C HIS A 30 -2.72 -7.26 -2.87
N TYR A 31 -2.17 -6.34 -3.65
CA TYR A 31 -2.19 -4.94 -3.28
C TYR A 31 -3.62 -4.40 -3.19
N ALA A 32 -4.48 -4.78 -4.15
CA ALA A 32 -5.87 -4.33 -4.14
C ALA A 32 -6.59 -4.80 -2.87
N CYS A 33 -6.33 -6.03 -2.42
CA CYS A 33 -6.91 -6.55 -1.19
C CYS A 33 -6.44 -5.75 0.03
N ILE A 34 -5.19 -5.33 0.03
CA ILE A 34 -4.65 -4.49 1.12
C ILE A 34 -5.37 -3.14 1.13
N GLU A 35 -5.54 -2.52 -0.04
CA GLU A 35 -6.22 -1.23 -0.14
C GLU A 35 -7.68 -1.35 0.31
N GLN A 36 -8.34 -2.46 0.00
CA GLN A 36 -9.71 -2.69 0.40
C GLN A 36 -9.87 -3.10 1.86
N GLY A 37 -8.76 -3.44 2.52
CA GLY A 37 -8.79 -3.83 3.92
C GLY A 37 -9.13 -5.28 4.17
N THR A 38 -9.20 -6.12 3.10
CA THR A 38 -9.49 -7.55 3.24
C THR A 38 -8.25 -8.35 3.63
N HIS A 39 -7.06 -7.78 3.41
CA HIS A 39 -5.79 -8.37 3.83
C HIS A 39 -4.98 -7.35 4.58
N ASN A 40 -4.24 -7.81 5.58
CA ASN A 40 -3.29 -6.96 6.30
C ASN A 40 -1.90 -7.19 5.72
N PRO A 41 -1.09 -6.14 5.60
CA PRO A 41 0.27 -6.31 5.09
C PRO A 41 1.13 -7.04 6.13
N SER A 42 2.09 -7.85 5.65
CA SER A 42 3.07 -8.46 6.52
C SER A 42 4.06 -7.39 7.00
N THR A 43 4.79 -7.70 8.08
CA THR A 43 5.84 -6.80 8.57
C THR A 43 6.86 -6.51 7.47
N LYS A 44 7.23 -7.52 6.70
CA LYS A 44 8.17 -7.36 5.60
C LYS A 44 7.63 -6.38 4.56
N LEU A 45 6.34 -6.51 4.23
CA LEU A 45 5.75 -5.62 3.23
C LEU A 45 5.69 -4.19 3.73
N VAL A 46 5.40 -3.98 5.02
CA VAL A 46 5.42 -2.65 5.61
C VAL A 46 6.81 -2.03 5.47
N LYS A 47 7.86 -2.81 5.71
CA LYS A 47 9.23 -2.32 5.56
C LYS A 47 9.54 -1.92 4.12
N VAL A 48 9.11 -2.74 3.15
CA VAL A 48 9.30 -2.42 1.74
C VAL A 48 8.56 -1.13 1.39
N PHE A 49 7.33 -0.99 1.86
CA PHE A 49 6.54 0.22 1.62
C PHE A 49 7.26 1.45 2.19
N CYS A 50 7.80 1.34 3.39
CA CYS A 50 8.53 2.45 4.01
C CYS A 50 9.79 2.81 3.23
N ASN A 51 10.48 1.80 2.67
CA ASN A 51 11.66 2.05 1.86
C ASN A 51 11.32 2.77 0.55
N VAL A 52 10.15 2.47 -0.01
CA VAL A 52 9.73 3.07 -1.27
C VAL A 52 9.12 4.46 -1.07
N PHE A 53 8.27 4.62 -0.06
CA PHE A 53 7.47 5.83 0.12
C PHE A 53 7.82 6.64 1.36
N GLY A 54 8.68 6.14 2.23
CA GLY A 54 9.10 6.83 3.44
C GLY A 54 8.41 6.32 4.70
N LYS A 55 9.13 6.32 5.81
CA LYS A 55 8.62 5.83 7.10
C LYS A 55 7.43 6.64 7.59
N GLU A 56 7.40 7.92 7.25
CA GLU A 56 6.31 8.81 7.66
C GLU A 56 4.96 8.37 7.09
N ASN A 57 4.97 7.55 6.05
CA ASN A 57 3.75 7.06 5.41
C ASN A 57 3.34 5.67 5.85
N ALA A 58 4.03 5.09 6.84
CA ALA A 58 3.78 3.72 7.28
C ALA A 58 2.33 3.50 7.71
N SER A 59 1.73 4.49 8.37
CA SER A 59 0.36 4.36 8.86
C SER A 59 -0.65 4.16 7.74
N LEU A 60 -0.32 4.61 6.52
CA LEU A 60 -1.22 4.46 5.38
C LEU A 60 -1.45 3.00 5.02
N ILE A 61 -0.39 2.18 5.06
CA ILE A 61 -0.51 0.77 4.69
C ILE A 61 -0.87 -0.09 5.89
N ILE A 62 -0.45 0.31 7.08
CA ILE A 62 -0.82 -0.43 8.30
C ILE A 62 -2.32 -0.29 8.56
N GLY A 63 -2.86 0.88 8.25
CA GLY A 63 -4.22 1.22 8.62
C GLY A 63 -4.26 1.66 10.07
N SER A 64 -5.34 2.08 10.51
CA SER A 64 -5.41 2.56 11.89
C SER A 64 -5.90 1.54 12.84
#